data_82c13820aa4e616c01cfe35d953b2ba1
#
_entry.id   82c13820aa4e616c01cfe35d953b2ba1
#
_cell.length_a   1.000
_cell.length_b   1.000
_cell.length_c   1.000
_cell.angle_alpha   90.00
_cell.angle_beta   90.00
_cell.angle_gamma   90.00
#
_symmetry.space_group_name_H-M   'P 1'
#
loop_
_entity.id
_entity.type
_entity.pdbx_description
1 polymer ?
#
loop_
_entity_poly.entity_id
_entity_poly.type
_entity_poly.pdbx_seq_one_letter_code
_entity_poly.pdbx_strand_id
1 'polypeptide(L)'
;MCSSDLTYNTLHSGIPNAIRAFDEILKPMGITKCGIRLDSGDLAYLTQKARKMLDDAGWTECKISVSNSLDEYLIQDMLLQGAQIDLFGVGERMITAKSEPVFGGVYKLVAIEEPDGTVIPKIKVSENVEKITIPHFKKVYRLYGRDTGKAIADYITVHDETVDETKGLTIFDPMATWKRKGVYNFEARQLLVPIFKDGKRVYDSPSLEEIKRSEERR
;
A
#
# COMPACT_ATOMS: atom_id res chain seq x y z
N MET A 1 -23.61 -18.22 -2.83
CA MET A 1 -24.82 -17.53 -2.31
C MET A 1 -24.38 -16.68 -1.14
N CYS A 2 -24.68 -15.40 -1.15
CA CYS A 2 -24.31 -14.51 -0.05
C CYS A 2 -25.58 -14.18 0.74
N SER A 3 -25.64 -14.52 2.02
CA SER A 3 -26.75 -14.10 2.90
C SER A 3 -26.33 -12.79 3.59
N SER A 4 -27.14 -11.76 3.51
CA SER A 4 -26.98 -10.51 4.24
C SER A 4 -28.00 -10.47 5.38
N ASP A 5 -27.53 -10.19 6.59
CA ASP A 5 -28.35 -10.19 7.80
C ASP A 5 -28.96 -8.83 8.17
N LEU A 6 -29.01 -7.91 7.22
CA LEU A 6 -29.48 -6.53 7.44
C LEU A 6 -30.90 -6.40 8.03
N THR A 7 -31.70 -7.46 7.98
CA THR A 7 -33.11 -7.43 8.40
C THR A 7 -33.44 -8.37 9.55
N TYR A 8 -32.62 -9.40 9.81
CA TYR A 8 -32.93 -10.46 10.77
C TYR A 8 -31.80 -10.63 11.79
N ASN A 9 -32.12 -11.25 12.93
CA ASN A 9 -31.10 -11.62 13.91
C ASN A 9 -30.14 -12.66 13.32
N THR A 10 -28.87 -12.31 13.27
CA THR A 10 -27.82 -13.12 12.64
C THR A 10 -27.78 -14.55 13.17
N LEU A 11 -27.73 -14.71 14.51
CA LEU A 11 -27.52 -16.01 15.16
C LEU A 11 -28.82 -16.83 15.28
N HIS A 12 -29.99 -16.17 15.43
CA HIS A 12 -31.25 -16.86 15.63
C HIS A 12 -32.01 -17.16 14.33
N SER A 13 -31.70 -16.45 13.25
CA SER A 13 -32.39 -16.66 11.96
C SER A 13 -31.45 -16.62 10.76
N GLY A 14 -30.52 -15.70 10.67
CA GLY A 14 -29.63 -15.56 9.51
C GLY A 14 -28.81 -16.81 9.23
N ILE A 15 -27.99 -17.21 10.18
CA ILE A 15 -27.12 -18.41 10.05
C ILE A 15 -27.93 -19.70 9.96
N PRO A 16 -28.96 -19.96 10.81
CA PRO A 16 -29.81 -21.15 10.64
C PRO A 16 -30.48 -21.26 9.29
N ASN A 17 -30.99 -20.17 8.74
CA ASN A 17 -31.59 -20.16 7.40
C ASN A 17 -30.55 -20.39 6.30
N ALA A 18 -29.33 -19.85 6.43
CA ALA A 18 -28.25 -20.12 5.49
C ALA A 18 -27.88 -21.61 5.49
N ILE A 19 -27.70 -22.21 6.68
CA ILE A 19 -27.40 -23.66 6.84
C ILE A 19 -28.51 -24.48 6.22
N ARG A 20 -29.79 -24.17 6.49
CA ARG A 20 -30.92 -24.88 5.89
C ARG A 20 -30.88 -24.78 4.36
N ALA A 21 -30.62 -23.60 3.80
CA ALA A 21 -30.52 -23.43 2.35
C ALA A 21 -29.34 -24.22 1.76
N PHE A 22 -28.24 -24.31 2.48
CA PHE A 22 -27.09 -25.11 2.06
C PHE A 22 -27.42 -26.61 2.06
N ASP A 23 -28.09 -27.10 3.09
CA ASP A 23 -28.48 -28.51 3.20
C ASP A 23 -29.54 -28.90 2.17
N GLU A 24 -30.56 -28.04 1.94
CA GLU A 24 -31.66 -28.33 1.04
C GLU A 24 -31.31 -28.15 -0.45
N ILE A 25 -30.37 -27.22 -0.76
CA ILE A 25 -30.10 -26.84 -2.15
C ILE A 25 -28.69 -27.23 -2.58
N LEU A 26 -27.62 -26.82 -1.82
CA LEU A 26 -26.25 -27.02 -2.27
C LEU A 26 -25.77 -28.44 -2.09
N LYS A 27 -26.13 -29.06 -0.98
CA LYS A 27 -25.71 -30.43 -0.68
C LYS A 27 -26.24 -31.47 -1.69
N PRO A 28 -27.52 -31.46 -2.11
CA PRO A 28 -28.01 -32.34 -3.17
C PRO A 28 -27.35 -32.12 -4.53
N MET A 29 -26.83 -30.90 -4.78
CA MET A 29 -26.07 -30.54 -6.00
C MET A 29 -24.59 -30.92 -5.95
N GLY A 30 -24.12 -31.46 -4.83
CA GLY A 30 -22.72 -31.76 -4.63
C GLY A 30 -21.82 -30.51 -4.50
N ILE A 31 -22.41 -29.35 -4.19
CA ILE A 31 -21.69 -28.09 -4.04
C ILE A 31 -21.26 -27.93 -2.58
N THR A 32 -19.95 -27.94 -2.34
CA THR A 32 -19.36 -27.78 -1.01
C THR A 32 -18.81 -26.35 -0.76
N LYS A 33 -18.51 -25.62 -1.84
CA LYS A 33 -18.01 -24.23 -1.75
C LYS A 33 -19.17 -23.25 -1.60
N CYS A 34 -19.29 -22.67 -0.43
CA CYS A 34 -20.29 -21.66 -0.10
C CYS A 34 -19.69 -20.57 0.79
N GLY A 35 -20.45 -19.54 1.06
CA GLY A 35 -20.04 -18.46 1.96
C GLY A 35 -21.22 -17.69 2.50
N ILE A 36 -21.02 -17.07 3.64
CA ILE A 36 -21.92 -16.09 4.25
C ILE A 36 -21.24 -14.73 4.33
N ARG A 37 -22.04 -13.67 4.40
CA ARG A 37 -21.55 -12.31 4.62
C ARG A 37 -22.23 -11.71 5.85
N LEU A 38 -21.42 -11.15 6.74
CA LEU A 38 -21.85 -10.39 7.92
C LEU A 38 -21.47 -8.92 7.71
N ASP A 39 -22.41 -8.02 7.95
CA ASP A 39 -22.30 -6.60 7.57
C ASP A 39 -22.66 -5.64 8.70
N SER A 40 -23.05 -6.14 9.88
CA SER A 40 -23.47 -5.32 11.01
C SER A 40 -23.29 -6.03 12.35
N GLY A 41 -23.34 -5.25 13.42
CA GLY A 41 -23.19 -5.73 14.78
C GLY A 41 -21.72 -5.91 15.19
N ASP A 42 -21.50 -6.65 16.27
CA ASP A 42 -20.16 -7.03 16.73
C ASP A 42 -19.61 -8.16 15.83
N LEU A 43 -18.88 -7.78 14.80
CA LEU A 43 -18.39 -8.73 13.79
C LEU A 43 -17.39 -9.74 14.37
N ALA A 44 -16.59 -9.36 15.37
CA ALA A 44 -15.67 -10.31 16.00
C ALA A 44 -16.43 -11.43 16.71
N TYR A 45 -17.39 -11.06 17.54
CA TYR A 45 -18.26 -12.02 18.23
C TYR A 45 -19.11 -12.85 17.26
N LEU A 46 -19.75 -12.18 16.30
CA LEU A 46 -20.67 -12.84 15.36
C LEU A 46 -19.94 -13.86 14.48
N THR A 47 -18.73 -13.55 13.99
CA THR A 47 -17.97 -14.48 13.15
C THR A 47 -17.53 -15.74 13.92
N GLN A 48 -17.14 -15.60 15.19
CA GLN A 48 -16.81 -16.75 16.05
C GLN A 48 -18.04 -17.67 16.25
N LYS A 49 -19.20 -17.07 16.52
CA LYS A 49 -20.44 -17.84 16.69
C LYS A 49 -20.91 -18.46 15.37
N ALA A 50 -20.85 -17.71 14.28
CA ALA A 50 -21.20 -18.21 12.95
C ALA A 50 -20.29 -19.38 12.54
N ARG A 51 -18.97 -19.28 12.75
CA ARG A 51 -18.04 -20.36 12.45
C ARG A 51 -18.39 -21.64 13.21
N LYS A 52 -18.64 -21.51 14.51
CA LYS A 52 -19.06 -22.66 15.32
C LYS A 52 -20.35 -23.29 14.81
N MET A 53 -21.38 -22.51 14.50
CA MET A 53 -22.66 -23.01 13.98
C MET A 53 -22.50 -23.70 12.63
N LEU A 54 -21.67 -23.18 11.74
CA LEU A 54 -21.38 -23.77 10.44
C LEU A 54 -20.60 -25.09 10.59
N ASP A 55 -19.63 -25.15 11.49
CA ASP A 55 -18.85 -26.36 11.77
C ASP A 55 -19.71 -27.45 12.40
N ASP A 56 -20.55 -27.09 13.38
CA ASP A 56 -21.51 -28.01 14.03
C ASP A 56 -22.51 -28.61 13.01
N ALA A 57 -22.84 -27.86 11.94
CA ALA A 57 -23.68 -28.31 10.84
C ALA A 57 -22.91 -29.04 9.70
N GLY A 58 -21.61 -29.19 9.83
CA GLY A 58 -20.77 -29.89 8.84
C GLY A 58 -20.30 -29.02 7.66
N TRP A 59 -20.54 -27.70 7.68
CA TRP A 59 -20.11 -26.74 6.65
C TRP A 59 -18.77 -26.10 7.00
N THR A 60 -17.75 -26.93 7.28
CA THR A 60 -16.41 -26.50 7.73
C THR A 60 -15.64 -25.64 6.69
N GLU A 61 -15.91 -25.87 5.39
CA GLU A 61 -15.30 -25.13 4.28
C GLU A 61 -16.06 -23.84 3.89
N CYS A 62 -17.19 -23.55 4.57
CA CYS A 62 -17.96 -22.35 4.30
C CYS A 62 -17.16 -21.10 4.68
N LYS A 63 -17.04 -20.18 3.73
CA LYS A 63 -16.28 -18.92 3.91
C LYS A 63 -17.11 -17.86 4.62
N ILE A 64 -16.50 -17.14 5.54
CA ILE A 64 -17.12 -16.01 6.23
C ILE A 64 -16.50 -14.72 5.70
N SER A 65 -17.35 -13.90 5.07
CA SER A 65 -16.99 -12.57 4.59
C SER A 65 -17.57 -11.51 5.51
N VAL A 66 -16.81 -10.47 5.79
CA VAL A 66 -17.28 -9.30 6.54
C VAL A 66 -17.11 -8.02 5.74
N SER A 67 -18.00 -7.06 5.97
CA SER A 67 -17.94 -5.73 5.37
C SER A 67 -18.55 -4.71 6.35
N ASN A 68 -18.69 -3.46 5.94
CA ASN A 68 -19.17 -2.33 6.70
C ASN A 68 -18.05 -1.46 7.27
N SER A 69 -17.73 -0.40 6.56
CA SER A 69 -16.81 0.68 6.97
C SER A 69 -15.48 0.20 7.52
N LEU A 70 -14.96 -0.91 6.95
CA LEU A 70 -13.71 -1.50 7.40
C LEU A 70 -12.51 -0.64 6.99
N ASP A 71 -11.55 -0.58 7.89
CA ASP A 71 -10.21 -0.04 7.69
C ASP A 71 -9.16 -0.95 8.36
N GLU A 72 -7.90 -0.59 8.22
CA GLU A 72 -6.77 -1.34 8.77
C GLU A 72 -6.85 -1.52 10.28
N TYR A 73 -7.34 -0.51 11.01
CA TYR A 73 -7.44 -0.54 12.47
C TYR A 73 -8.56 -1.48 12.93
N LEU A 74 -9.74 -1.37 12.33
CA LEU A 74 -10.86 -2.27 12.64
C LEU A 74 -10.55 -3.72 12.28
N ILE A 75 -9.87 -3.95 11.16
CA ILE A 75 -9.42 -5.30 10.78
C ILE A 75 -8.46 -5.85 11.81
N GLN A 76 -7.47 -5.06 12.22
CA GLN A 76 -6.51 -5.46 13.25
C GLN A 76 -7.22 -5.79 14.58
N ASP A 77 -8.12 -4.92 15.02
CA ASP A 77 -8.87 -5.12 16.27
C ASP A 77 -9.72 -6.38 16.24
N MET A 78 -10.44 -6.65 15.15
CA MET A 78 -11.23 -7.87 14.99
C MET A 78 -10.36 -9.12 15.03
N LEU A 79 -9.20 -9.11 14.37
CA LEU A 79 -8.26 -10.23 14.37
C LEU A 79 -7.68 -10.49 15.77
N LEU A 80 -7.32 -9.43 16.50
CA LEU A 80 -6.85 -9.52 17.89
C LEU A 80 -7.92 -10.09 18.84
N GLN A 81 -9.20 -9.83 18.57
CA GLN A 81 -10.32 -10.42 19.28
C GLN A 81 -10.64 -11.87 18.87
N GLY A 82 -9.89 -12.43 17.94
CA GLY A 82 -10.05 -13.81 17.48
C GLY A 82 -11.18 -14.01 16.48
N ALA A 83 -11.57 -12.97 15.73
CA ALA A 83 -12.58 -13.09 14.67
C ALA A 83 -12.22 -14.19 13.66
N GLN A 84 -13.22 -14.94 13.23
CA GLN A 84 -13.09 -16.02 12.26
C GLN A 84 -13.54 -15.55 10.88
N ILE A 85 -12.63 -14.88 10.16
CA ILE A 85 -12.92 -14.18 8.91
C ILE A 85 -12.02 -14.72 7.80
N ASP A 86 -12.61 -15.06 6.66
CA ASP A 86 -11.89 -15.48 5.46
C ASP A 86 -11.70 -14.34 4.45
N LEU A 87 -12.64 -13.38 4.39
CA LEU A 87 -12.67 -12.31 3.40
C LEU A 87 -13.12 -10.99 4.03
N PHE A 88 -12.43 -9.91 3.65
CA PHE A 88 -12.78 -8.55 4.05
C PHE A 88 -13.27 -7.74 2.85
N GLY A 89 -14.49 -7.21 2.94
CA GLY A 89 -15.04 -6.27 1.97
C GLY A 89 -14.70 -4.83 2.38
N VAL A 90 -13.53 -4.33 1.98
CA VAL A 90 -13.09 -2.96 2.24
C VAL A 90 -13.49 -2.07 1.06
N GLY A 91 -14.28 -1.06 1.30
CA GLY A 91 -14.84 -0.20 0.24
C GLY A 91 -14.62 1.28 0.51
N GLU A 92 -15.61 1.94 1.10
CA GLU A 92 -15.65 3.40 1.26
C GLU A 92 -14.36 3.99 1.85
N ARG A 93 -13.86 3.45 2.95
CA ARG A 93 -12.67 4.02 3.63
C ARG A 93 -11.41 3.90 2.79
N MET A 94 -11.29 2.85 1.99
CA MET A 94 -10.17 2.68 1.07
C MET A 94 -10.28 3.60 -0.15
N ILE A 95 -11.46 3.67 -0.79
CA ILE A 95 -11.66 4.49 -1.99
C ILE A 95 -11.52 5.97 -1.69
N THR A 96 -12.00 6.42 -0.54
CA THR A 96 -11.90 7.82 -0.11
C THR A 96 -10.57 8.16 0.54
N ALA A 97 -9.69 7.17 0.77
CA ALA A 97 -8.47 7.33 1.57
C ALA A 97 -8.75 8.09 2.88
N LYS A 98 -9.74 7.63 3.65
CA LYS A 98 -10.38 8.36 4.75
C LYS A 98 -9.41 8.94 5.78
N SER A 99 -8.31 8.27 6.06
CA SER A 99 -7.25 8.74 6.98
C SER A 99 -6.49 9.93 6.41
N GLU A 100 -6.20 9.91 5.09
CA GLU A 100 -5.47 10.96 4.39
C GLU A 100 -6.06 11.17 2.99
N PRO A 101 -7.21 11.85 2.86
CA PRO A 101 -7.97 11.93 1.61
C PRO A 101 -7.33 12.84 0.54
N VAL A 102 -6.25 13.55 0.90
CA VAL A 102 -5.59 14.52 0.01
C VAL A 102 -4.09 14.30 -0.01
N PHE A 103 -3.52 14.09 -1.18
CA PHE A 103 -2.09 14.21 -1.39
C PHE A 103 -1.71 15.69 -1.45
N GLY A 104 -1.05 16.20 -0.41
CA GLY A 104 -0.53 17.56 -0.39
C GLY A 104 0.56 17.75 -1.44
N GLY A 105 0.30 18.52 -2.49
CA GLY A 105 1.28 18.90 -3.48
C GLY A 105 2.01 20.18 -3.08
N VAL A 106 3.35 20.19 -3.22
CA VAL A 106 4.18 21.37 -3.00
C VAL A 106 5.07 21.60 -4.21
N TYR A 107 5.04 22.82 -4.74
CA TYR A 107 5.94 23.26 -5.79
C TYR A 107 6.92 24.31 -5.26
N LYS A 108 8.20 24.14 -5.56
CA LYS A 108 9.25 25.08 -5.18
C LYS A 108 10.27 25.21 -6.31
N LEU A 109 10.61 26.45 -6.68
CA LEU A 109 11.65 26.73 -7.64
C LEU A 109 13.02 26.37 -7.04
N VAL A 110 13.80 25.56 -7.75
CA VAL A 110 15.13 25.11 -7.32
C VAL A 110 16.25 25.52 -8.26
N ALA A 111 15.94 25.88 -9.49
CA ALA A 111 16.89 26.39 -10.47
C ALA A 111 16.16 27.14 -11.59
N ILE A 112 16.89 27.99 -12.30
CA ILE A 112 16.50 28.65 -13.56
C ILE A 112 17.59 28.31 -14.58
N GLU A 113 17.19 27.94 -15.78
CA GLU A 113 18.11 27.79 -16.91
C GLU A 113 18.06 29.05 -17.77
N GLU A 114 19.21 29.64 -17.98
CA GLU A 114 19.39 30.81 -18.84
C GLU A 114 19.40 30.38 -20.33
N PRO A 115 19.18 31.31 -21.28
CA PRO A 115 19.18 30.98 -22.73
C PRO A 115 20.46 30.34 -23.25
N ASP A 116 21.58 30.56 -22.58
CA ASP A 116 22.90 29.97 -22.90
C ASP A 116 23.09 28.55 -22.30
N GLY A 117 22.08 28.02 -21.60
CA GLY A 117 22.13 26.74 -20.93
C GLY A 117 22.72 26.78 -19.52
N THR A 118 23.10 27.94 -19.02
CA THR A 118 23.64 28.10 -17.66
C THR A 118 22.53 27.86 -16.63
N VAL A 119 22.73 26.90 -15.72
CA VAL A 119 21.78 26.60 -14.64
C VAL A 119 22.12 27.39 -13.38
N ILE A 120 21.25 28.31 -12.99
CA ILE A 120 21.37 29.14 -11.79
C ILE A 120 20.55 28.50 -10.66
N PRO A 121 21.20 28.00 -9.58
CA PRO A 121 20.47 27.42 -8.46
C PRO A 121 19.65 28.48 -7.71
N LYS A 122 18.48 28.09 -7.23
CA LYS A 122 17.56 28.92 -6.46
C LYS A 122 17.12 28.17 -5.19
N ILE A 123 16.89 28.92 -4.12
CA ILE A 123 16.34 28.39 -2.88
C ILE A 123 15.12 29.21 -2.45
N LYS A 124 14.23 28.58 -1.71
CA LYS A 124 13.22 29.33 -0.96
C LYS A 124 13.83 29.79 0.36
N VAL A 125 13.91 31.09 0.58
CA VAL A 125 14.27 31.65 1.89
C VAL A 125 13.06 31.53 2.83
N SER A 126 13.26 30.93 4.00
CA SER A 126 12.21 30.74 5.00
C SER A 126 12.81 30.61 6.39
N GLU A 127 12.12 31.15 7.41
CA GLU A 127 12.48 30.96 8.82
C GLU A 127 12.30 29.47 9.24
N ASN A 128 11.36 28.76 8.61
CA ASN A 128 11.22 27.31 8.84
C ASN A 128 12.20 26.55 7.95
N VAL A 129 13.18 25.91 8.58
CA VAL A 129 14.25 25.12 7.91
C VAL A 129 13.69 24.02 7.02
N GLU A 130 12.59 23.36 7.42
CA GLU A 130 11.93 22.32 6.62
C GLU A 130 11.36 22.83 5.29
N LYS A 131 11.15 24.15 5.16
CA LYS A 131 10.68 24.79 3.94
C LYS A 131 11.82 25.24 3.01
N ILE A 132 13.06 25.16 3.46
CA ILE A 132 14.25 25.48 2.65
C ILE A 132 14.50 24.31 1.72
N THR A 133 14.54 24.58 0.42
CA THR A 133 14.80 23.55 -0.59
C THR A 133 16.29 23.34 -0.78
N ILE A 134 16.68 22.11 -1.11
CA ILE A 134 17.99 21.83 -1.66
C ILE A 134 18.01 22.40 -3.09
N PRO A 135 18.89 23.36 -3.41
CA PRO A 135 18.91 24.03 -4.71
C PRO A 135 19.39 23.11 -5.84
N HIS A 136 19.34 23.61 -7.06
CA HIS A 136 19.79 22.98 -8.28
C HIS A 136 18.84 21.93 -8.86
N PHE A 137 19.03 21.58 -10.14
CA PHE A 137 18.35 20.48 -10.81
C PHE A 137 19.00 19.16 -10.40
N LYS A 138 18.23 18.18 -9.87
CA LYS A 138 18.74 17.00 -9.17
C LYS A 138 18.22 15.69 -9.74
N LYS A 139 19.00 14.63 -9.48
CA LYS A 139 18.60 13.22 -9.64
C LYS A 139 18.51 12.55 -8.27
N VAL A 140 17.72 11.50 -8.17
CA VAL A 140 17.63 10.66 -6.98
C VAL A 140 17.97 9.23 -7.38
N TYR A 141 18.90 8.64 -6.66
CA TYR A 141 19.29 7.24 -6.80
C TYR A 141 18.97 6.47 -5.54
N ARG A 142 18.47 5.25 -5.69
CA ARG A 142 18.43 4.27 -4.60
C ARG A 142 19.61 3.33 -4.73
N LEU A 143 20.38 3.21 -3.66
CA LEU A 143 21.55 2.36 -3.60
C LEU A 143 21.17 1.01 -3.01
N TYR A 144 21.47 -0.06 -3.73
CA TYR A 144 21.23 -1.44 -3.30
C TYR A 144 22.55 -2.15 -3.04
N GLY A 145 22.66 -2.88 -1.94
CA GLY A 145 23.82 -3.74 -1.68
C GLY A 145 23.85 -4.91 -2.66
N ARG A 146 24.94 -5.08 -3.40
CA ARG A 146 25.06 -6.19 -4.38
C ARG A 146 24.99 -7.57 -3.72
N ASP A 147 25.47 -7.70 -2.48
CA ASP A 147 25.46 -8.96 -1.73
C ASP A 147 24.06 -9.33 -1.21
N THR A 148 23.23 -8.35 -0.91
CA THR A 148 21.94 -8.55 -0.22
C THR A 148 20.73 -8.26 -1.10
N GLY A 149 20.90 -7.49 -2.17
CA GLY A 149 19.81 -6.94 -2.97
C GLY A 149 18.91 -5.95 -2.22
N LYS A 150 19.25 -5.58 -0.98
CA LYS A 150 18.46 -4.67 -0.15
C LYS A 150 18.86 -3.23 -0.36
N ALA A 151 17.88 -2.33 -0.25
CA ALA A 151 18.13 -0.89 -0.25
C ALA A 151 18.99 -0.48 0.96
N ILE A 152 20.03 0.32 0.71
CA ILE A 152 20.97 0.81 1.73
C ILE A 152 20.68 2.27 2.08
N ALA A 153 20.42 3.10 1.04
CA ALA A 153 20.19 4.53 1.17
C ALA A 153 19.61 5.12 -0.12
N ASP A 154 18.98 6.28 -0.01
CA ASP A 154 18.70 7.15 -1.15
C ASP A 154 19.78 8.23 -1.24
N TYR A 155 20.24 8.50 -2.46
CA TYR A 155 21.31 9.43 -2.74
C TYR A 155 20.88 10.47 -3.77
N ILE A 156 21.07 11.74 -3.43
CA ILE A 156 20.71 12.88 -4.29
C ILE A 156 21.98 13.44 -4.91
N THR A 157 21.98 13.60 -6.23
CA THR A 157 23.06 14.24 -6.99
C THR A 157 22.53 15.46 -7.74
N VAL A 158 23.44 16.31 -8.20
CA VAL A 158 23.14 17.29 -9.22
C VAL A 158 22.92 16.55 -10.56
N HIS A 159 22.14 17.14 -11.46
CA HIS A 159 21.67 16.48 -12.67
C HIS A 159 22.79 15.97 -13.60
N ASP A 160 23.90 16.67 -13.68
CA ASP A 160 25.07 16.35 -14.52
C ASP A 160 26.05 15.39 -13.85
N GLU A 161 25.94 15.16 -12.52
CA GLU A 161 26.75 14.18 -11.83
C GLU A 161 26.37 12.75 -12.20
N THR A 162 27.37 11.88 -12.24
CA THR A 162 27.24 10.44 -12.44
C THR A 162 27.70 9.68 -11.22
N VAL A 163 27.04 8.57 -10.91
CA VAL A 163 27.42 7.69 -9.79
C VAL A 163 28.36 6.61 -10.30
N ASP A 164 29.60 6.63 -9.80
CA ASP A 164 30.59 5.60 -10.11
C ASP A 164 30.45 4.43 -9.10
N GLU A 165 29.80 3.35 -9.54
CA GLU A 165 29.54 2.17 -8.71
C GLU A 165 30.81 1.34 -8.40
N THR A 166 31.92 1.62 -9.09
CA THR A 166 33.20 0.90 -8.87
C THR A 166 33.98 1.46 -7.69
N LYS A 167 33.63 2.68 -7.24
CA LYS A 167 34.26 3.36 -6.14
C LYS A 167 33.35 3.42 -4.92
N GLY A 168 33.95 3.51 -3.74
CA GLY A 168 33.22 3.81 -2.53
C GLY A 168 32.64 5.23 -2.57
N LEU A 169 31.42 5.36 -2.06
CA LEU A 169 30.70 6.62 -1.98
C LEU A 169 30.52 7.02 -0.52
N THR A 170 30.80 8.28 -0.18
CA THR A 170 30.46 8.83 1.14
C THR A 170 29.21 9.70 1.00
N ILE A 171 28.14 9.26 1.63
CA ILE A 171 26.88 10.00 1.71
C ILE A 171 26.72 10.67 3.05
N PHE A 172 25.96 11.75 3.10
CA PHE A 172 25.69 12.49 4.34
C PHE A 172 24.26 13.02 4.35
N ASP A 173 23.75 13.24 5.56
CA ASP A 173 22.45 13.88 5.76
C ASP A 173 22.60 15.40 5.52
N PRO A 174 21.88 16.00 4.56
CA PRO A 174 21.99 17.44 4.28
C PRO A 174 21.57 18.33 5.45
N MET A 175 20.74 17.82 6.37
CA MET A 175 20.31 18.54 7.58
C MET A 175 21.26 18.31 8.76
N ALA A 176 22.16 17.31 8.66
CA ALA A 176 23.11 16.94 9.69
C ALA A 176 24.42 16.45 9.06
N THR A 177 25.16 17.36 8.43
CA THR A 177 26.33 17.07 7.56
C THR A 177 27.48 16.30 8.23
N TRP A 178 27.48 16.23 9.57
CA TRP A 178 28.40 15.38 10.34
C TRP A 178 28.00 13.89 10.33
N LYS A 179 26.71 13.58 10.03
CA LYS A 179 26.26 12.19 9.87
C LYS A 179 26.65 11.71 8.50
N ARG A 180 27.74 10.96 8.45
CA ARG A 180 28.31 10.42 7.20
C ARG A 180 28.32 8.90 7.22
N LYS A 181 28.11 8.30 6.03
CA LYS A 181 28.15 6.86 5.83
C LYS A 181 28.93 6.52 4.57
N GLY A 182 29.92 5.65 4.70
CA GLY A 182 30.57 5.01 3.55
C GLY A 182 29.68 3.92 2.98
N VAL A 183 29.49 3.90 1.67
CA VAL A 183 28.74 2.88 0.94
C VAL A 183 29.69 2.27 -0.09
N TYR A 184 29.80 0.94 -0.08
CA TYR A 184 30.68 0.17 -0.95
C TYR A 184 29.89 -1.01 -1.53
N ASN A 185 30.34 -1.58 -2.64
CA ASN A 185 29.75 -2.75 -3.29
C ASN A 185 28.23 -2.61 -3.48
N PHE A 186 27.83 -1.54 -4.15
CA PHE A 186 26.43 -1.19 -4.37
C PHE A 186 26.10 -1.12 -5.86
N GLU A 187 24.80 -1.16 -6.17
CA GLU A 187 24.19 -0.82 -7.44
C GLU A 187 23.33 0.44 -7.25
N ALA A 188 23.45 1.41 -8.15
CA ALA A 188 22.73 2.68 -8.09
C ALA A 188 21.59 2.71 -9.11
N ARG A 189 20.35 2.66 -8.64
CA ARG A 189 19.17 2.76 -9.50
C ARG A 189 18.60 4.18 -9.47
N GLN A 190 18.58 4.84 -10.63
CA GLN A 190 17.90 6.13 -10.75
C GLN A 190 16.39 5.95 -10.58
N LEU A 191 15.77 6.75 -9.70
CA LEU A 191 14.34 6.65 -9.39
C LEU A 191 13.47 7.55 -10.28
N LEU A 192 14.02 8.65 -10.81
CA LEU A 192 13.30 9.54 -11.71
C LEU A 192 13.28 8.93 -13.11
N VAL A 193 12.09 8.70 -13.63
CA VAL A 193 11.88 8.21 -14.99
C VAL A 193 11.14 9.27 -15.82
N PRO A 194 11.49 9.49 -17.09
CA PRO A 194 10.79 10.42 -17.93
C PRO A 194 9.39 9.89 -18.28
N ILE A 195 8.36 10.67 -18.00
CA ILE A 195 6.97 10.36 -18.37
C ILE A 195 6.62 11.00 -19.72
N PHE A 196 7.04 12.26 -19.90
CA PHE A 196 6.89 13.00 -21.14
C PHE A 196 8.24 13.53 -21.61
N LYS A 197 8.46 13.52 -22.93
CA LYS A 197 9.59 14.12 -23.59
C LYS A 197 9.09 14.80 -24.86
N ASP A 198 9.43 16.08 -25.05
CA ASP A 198 9.03 16.89 -26.21
C ASP A 198 7.50 16.83 -26.47
N GLY A 199 6.70 16.94 -25.41
CA GLY A 199 5.25 16.87 -25.45
C GLY A 199 4.65 15.48 -25.72
N LYS A 200 5.47 14.46 -25.86
CA LYS A 200 5.03 13.06 -26.08
C LYS A 200 5.23 12.22 -24.83
N ARG A 201 4.25 11.37 -24.52
CA ARG A 201 4.39 10.37 -23.46
C ARG A 201 5.40 9.31 -23.90
N VAL A 202 6.43 9.10 -23.08
CA VAL A 202 7.52 8.13 -23.30
C VAL A 202 7.54 7.01 -22.26
N TYR A 203 6.59 7.03 -21.32
CA TYR A 203 6.47 6.03 -20.25
C TYR A 203 5.30 5.10 -20.52
N ASP A 204 5.57 3.81 -20.54
CA ASP A 204 4.54 2.77 -20.56
C ASP A 204 4.12 2.43 -19.13
N SER A 205 2.82 2.52 -18.88
CA SER A 205 2.29 2.20 -17.55
C SER A 205 2.49 0.70 -17.28
N PRO A 206 3.03 0.33 -16.10
CA PRO A 206 3.14 -1.07 -15.74
C PRO A 206 1.76 -1.72 -15.63
N SER A 207 1.71 -3.03 -15.81
CA SER A 207 0.50 -3.81 -15.59
C SER A 207 0.10 -3.81 -14.11
N LEU A 208 -1.17 -4.11 -13.82
CA LEU A 208 -1.68 -4.21 -12.45
C LEU A 208 -0.87 -5.23 -11.60
N GLU A 209 -0.47 -6.34 -12.22
CA GLU A 209 0.33 -7.38 -11.57
C GLU A 209 1.75 -6.88 -11.21
N GLU A 210 2.35 -6.08 -12.07
CA GLU A 210 3.67 -5.48 -11.79
C GLU A 210 3.57 -4.45 -10.66
N ILE A 211 2.51 -3.62 -10.64
CA ILE A 211 2.25 -2.66 -9.56
C ILE A 211 2.11 -3.42 -8.24
N LYS A 212 1.29 -4.46 -8.19
CA LYS A 212 1.07 -5.28 -7.00
C LYS A 212 2.38 -5.89 -6.48
N ARG A 213 3.18 -6.51 -7.36
CA ARG A 213 4.48 -7.08 -6.97
C ARG A 213 5.48 -6.03 -6.46
N SER A 214 5.39 -4.79 -6.93
CA SER A 214 6.28 -3.73 -6.45
C SER A 214 5.98 -3.32 -5.01
N GLU A 215 4.73 -3.38 -4.57
CA GLU A 215 4.33 -3.12 -3.19
C GLU A 215 4.73 -4.25 -2.23
N GLU A 216 4.66 -5.49 -2.66
CA GLU A 216 5.04 -6.66 -1.85
C GLU A 216 6.55 -6.73 -1.54
N ARG A 217 7.40 -5.96 -2.25
CA ARG A 217 8.86 -5.94 -2.09
C ARG A 217 9.39 -4.82 -1.20
N ARG A 218 8.53 -4.07 -0.54
CA ARG A 218 8.92 -2.97 0.35
C ARG A 218 9.19 -3.42 1.78
#